data_1df11cbc59f4b4abcd4951eff2efd797
#
_entry.id   1df11cbc59f4b4abcd4951eff2efd797
#
_cell.length_a   1.000
_cell.length_b   1.000
_cell.length_c   1.000
_cell.angle_alpha   90.00
_cell.angle_beta   90.00
_cell.angle_gamma   90.00
#
_symmetry.space_group_name_H-M   'P 1'
#
loop_
_entity.id
_entity.type
_entity.pdbx_description
1 polymer ?
#
loop_
_entity_poly.entity_id
_entity_poly.type
_entity_poly.pdbx_seq_one_letter_code
_entity_poly.pdbx_strand_id
1 'polypeptide(L)'
;MKLYFLGTGTSSGIPQMGCSCAVCTSSDPRDRRSRCSALLETDDHRLLLIDCGPDFRSQMLRFIAEHPFGAGTLPYHERRVAEMSDAQARAAGLHEAPRTPYAVPALDAVLLTHEHFDHVAGLDDLRPLSHFNAIEVWAEPNVAAPILRHMGYCFGKQHYPGSPQLTMHEFDINLPFTVAGTTVTPIRVMHGRLPIAGFRIGDLAYMTDLSTLPESEWPKLQGVRTLVVSALRHEPHNTHQTIEQAIDMARRVGAARTYFIHMCHQAGRQCEADAQLPEGMAYAYDGLDIEC
;
A
#
# COMPACT_ATOMS: atom_id res chain seq x y z
N MET A 1 -2.85 12.93 -9.09
CA MET A 1 -3.04 11.68 -8.30
C MET A 1 -2.96 12.01 -6.81
N LYS A 2 -3.57 11.19 -5.96
CA LYS A 2 -3.52 11.35 -4.51
C LYS A 2 -3.11 10.05 -3.83
N LEU A 3 -2.14 10.09 -2.91
CA LEU A 3 -1.68 8.92 -2.16
C LEU A 3 -2.09 9.04 -0.70
N TYR A 4 -2.73 8.00 -0.18
CA TYR A 4 -3.15 7.87 1.21
C TYR A 4 -2.26 6.82 1.90
N PHE A 5 -1.54 7.21 2.94
CA PHE A 5 -0.75 6.27 3.74
C PHE A 5 -1.66 5.53 4.73
N LEU A 6 -2.01 4.30 4.40
CA LEU A 6 -2.84 3.46 5.26
C LEU A 6 -2.05 2.92 6.44
N GLY A 7 -0.79 2.58 6.25
CA GLY A 7 0.12 2.13 7.27
C GLY A 7 1.56 2.50 6.91
N THR A 8 2.36 2.84 7.92
CA THR A 8 3.72 3.39 7.75
C THR A 8 4.77 2.70 8.62
N GLY A 9 4.39 1.69 9.39
CA GLY A 9 5.26 0.94 10.29
C GLY A 9 5.85 -0.31 9.65
N THR A 10 6.93 -0.80 10.25
CA THR A 10 7.57 -2.07 9.95
C THR A 10 6.70 -3.28 10.33
N SER A 11 7.16 -4.49 10.08
CA SER A 11 6.46 -5.77 10.31
C SER A 11 5.88 -5.96 11.71
N SER A 12 6.48 -5.38 12.75
CA SER A 12 5.95 -5.43 14.13
C SER A 12 4.93 -4.34 14.44
N GLY A 13 4.80 -3.31 13.59
CA GLY A 13 4.02 -2.10 13.88
C GLY A 13 4.55 -1.29 15.05
N ILE A 14 3.94 -0.14 15.31
CA ILE A 14 4.19 0.72 16.48
C ILE A 14 2.82 1.05 17.12
N PRO A 15 2.62 0.79 18.43
CA PRO A 15 3.55 0.22 19.41
C PRO A 15 3.94 -1.21 19.13
N GLN A 16 5.19 -1.57 19.38
CA GLN A 16 5.62 -2.96 19.39
C GLN A 16 5.14 -3.66 20.66
N MET A 17 4.63 -4.88 20.55
CA MET A 17 4.14 -5.64 21.69
C MET A 17 5.22 -5.81 22.77
N GLY A 18 4.86 -5.45 24.00
CA GLY A 18 5.75 -5.56 25.17
C GLY A 18 6.79 -4.43 25.28
N CYS A 19 6.82 -3.45 24.36
CA CYS A 19 7.75 -2.33 24.42
C CYS A 19 7.17 -1.14 25.19
N SER A 20 7.96 -0.57 26.10
CA SER A 20 7.60 0.61 26.91
C SER A 20 8.47 1.84 26.60
N CYS A 21 9.14 1.88 25.44
CA CYS A 21 9.95 3.03 25.05
C CYS A 21 9.10 4.28 24.79
N ALA A 22 9.74 5.44 24.71
CA ALA A 22 9.08 6.73 24.50
C ALA A 22 8.21 6.80 23.25
N VAL A 23 8.55 6.08 22.19
CA VAL A 23 7.76 5.99 20.94
C VAL A 23 6.53 5.11 21.16
N CYS A 24 6.70 3.90 21.71
CA CYS A 24 5.60 2.95 21.90
C CYS A 24 4.57 3.40 22.95
N THR A 25 4.95 4.32 23.85
CA THR A 25 4.07 4.90 24.88
C THR A 25 3.66 6.34 24.56
N SER A 26 4.00 6.85 23.38
CA SER A 26 3.64 8.20 22.94
C SER A 26 2.13 8.40 22.89
N SER A 27 1.69 9.59 23.26
CA SER A 27 0.29 10.03 23.09
C SER A 27 0.04 10.69 21.73
N ASP A 28 1.08 10.98 20.94
CA ASP A 28 0.93 11.48 19.58
C ASP A 28 0.40 10.35 18.68
N PRO A 29 -0.78 10.50 18.06
CA PRO A 29 -1.35 9.46 17.20
C PRO A 29 -0.46 9.17 15.99
N ARG A 30 0.41 10.10 15.55
CA ARG A 30 1.33 9.92 14.44
C ARG A 30 2.48 8.96 14.75
N ASP A 31 2.74 8.70 16.04
CA ASP A 31 3.69 7.68 16.50
C ASP A 31 3.09 6.27 16.51
N ARG A 32 1.79 6.12 16.22
CA ARG A 32 1.14 4.82 16.04
C ARG A 32 1.15 4.45 14.57
N ARG A 33 1.78 3.33 14.24
CA ARG A 33 2.02 2.92 12.85
C ARG A 33 1.63 1.46 12.66
N SER A 34 0.63 1.21 11.83
CA SER A 34 0.29 -0.12 11.33
C SER A 34 1.24 -0.53 10.20
N ARG A 35 1.23 -1.81 9.81
CA ARG A 35 2.13 -2.34 8.75
C ARG A 35 1.93 -1.59 7.45
N CYS A 36 3.03 -1.45 6.68
CA CYS A 36 3.05 -0.64 5.46
C CYS A 36 1.97 -1.03 4.47
N SER A 37 1.19 -0.05 4.07
CA SER A 37 0.23 -0.11 2.98
C SER A 37 -0.12 1.31 2.54
N ALA A 38 -0.39 1.50 1.25
CA ALA A 38 -0.81 2.78 0.71
C ALA A 38 -1.93 2.61 -0.33
N LEU A 39 -2.85 3.56 -0.39
CA LEU A 39 -3.91 3.61 -1.39
C LEU A 39 -3.65 4.78 -2.33
N LEU A 40 -3.50 4.51 -3.61
CA LEU A 40 -3.34 5.52 -4.66
C LEU A 40 -4.66 5.75 -5.37
N GLU A 41 -5.14 6.98 -5.36
CA GLU A 41 -6.21 7.45 -6.22
C GLU A 41 -5.59 8.11 -7.46
N THR A 42 -5.89 7.55 -8.63
CA THR A 42 -5.44 8.09 -9.92
C THR A 42 -6.26 9.31 -10.34
N ASP A 43 -5.83 10.04 -11.37
CA ASP A 43 -6.58 11.18 -11.91
C ASP A 43 -7.95 10.77 -12.49
N ASP A 44 -8.08 9.50 -12.91
CA ASP A 44 -9.35 8.91 -13.37
C ASP A 44 -10.16 8.29 -12.21
N HIS A 45 -9.83 8.64 -10.96
CA HIS A 45 -10.48 8.14 -9.74
C HIS A 45 -10.48 6.61 -9.61
N ARG A 46 -9.43 5.94 -10.10
CA ARG A 46 -9.17 4.52 -9.84
C ARG A 46 -8.41 4.38 -8.53
N LEU A 47 -8.72 3.33 -7.77
CA LEU A 47 -8.06 3.04 -6.51
C LEU A 47 -7.14 1.82 -6.66
N LEU A 48 -5.85 2.05 -6.46
CA LEU A 48 -4.80 1.03 -6.47
C LEU A 48 -4.23 0.91 -5.06
N LEU A 49 -4.34 -0.26 -4.46
CA LEU A 49 -3.73 -0.57 -3.17
C LEU A 49 -2.31 -1.08 -3.39
N ILE A 50 -1.33 -0.54 -2.68
CA ILE A 50 0.04 -1.08 -2.62
C ILE A 50 0.19 -1.80 -1.30
N ASP A 51 0.37 -3.11 -1.36
CA ASP A 51 0.41 -4.08 -0.28
C ASP A 51 -0.88 -4.15 0.57
N CYS A 52 -1.21 -5.35 1.02
CA CYS A 52 -2.40 -5.67 1.79
C CYS A 52 -2.02 -6.51 3.00
N GLY A 53 -1.45 -5.86 4.02
CA GLY A 53 -1.01 -6.50 5.27
C GLY A 53 -2.16 -6.82 6.22
N PRO A 54 -1.85 -7.43 7.39
CA PRO A 54 -2.86 -7.91 8.36
C PRO A 54 -3.65 -6.78 9.03
N ASP A 55 -3.22 -5.54 8.89
CA ASP A 55 -3.94 -4.35 9.42
C ASP A 55 -4.96 -3.78 8.43
N PHE A 56 -5.06 -4.34 7.22
CA PHE A 56 -5.86 -3.79 6.12
C PHE A 56 -7.29 -3.45 6.56
N ARG A 57 -7.95 -4.35 7.29
CA ARG A 57 -9.32 -4.09 7.77
C ARG A 57 -9.40 -2.82 8.64
N SER A 58 -8.52 -2.65 9.59
CA SER A 58 -8.51 -1.47 10.47
C SER A 58 -8.09 -0.20 9.72
N GLN A 59 -7.16 -0.31 8.79
CA GLN A 59 -6.72 0.77 7.91
C GLN A 59 -7.89 1.27 7.04
N MET A 60 -8.64 0.37 6.41
CA MET A 60 -9.79 0.75 5.58
C MET A 60 -10.96 1.30 6.40
N LEU A 61 -11.21 0.80 7.61
CA LEU A 61 -12.23 1.39 8.49
C LEU A 61 -11.89 2.83 8.86
N ARG A 62 -10.61 3.13 9.14
CA ARG A 62 -10.14 4.50 9.37
C ARG A 62 -10.28 5.34 8.11
N PHE A 63 -9.78 4.87 6.97
CA PHE A 63 -9.89 5.56 5.68
C PHE A 63 -11.33 5.93 5.35
N ILE A 64 -12.28 5.00 5.50
CA ILE A 64 -13.70 5.23 5.25
C ILE A 64 -14.29 6.27 6.22
N ALA A 65 -13.88 6.26 7.50
CA ALA A 65 -14.34 7.22 8.48
C ALA A 65 -13.83 8.65 8.20
N GLU A 66 -12.60 8.78 7.73
CA GLU A 66 -11.95 10.05 7.40
C GLU A 66 -12.38 10.59 6.02
N HIS A 67 -12.77 9.68 5.10
CA HIS A 67 -13.19 9.99 3.73
C HIS A 67 -14.59 9.39 3.46
N PRO A 68 -15.66 9.97 4.05
CA PRO A 68 -17.01 9.41 3.95
C PRO A 68 -17.50 9.45 2.50
N PHE A 69 -18.10 8.34 2.06
CA PHE A 69 -18.71 8.24 0.74
C PHE A 69 -19.94 9.16 0.61
N GLY A 70 -20.18 9.67 -0.58
CA GLY A 70 -21.32 10.55 -0.87
C GLY A 70 -21.07 12.03 -0.70
N ALA A 71 -19.89 12.45 -0.24
CA ALA A 71 -19.51 13.87 -0.14
C ALA A 71 -18.82 14.43 -1.42
N GLY A 72 -18.89 13.70 -2.55
CA GLY A 72 -18.26 14.10 -3.82
C GLY A 72 -16.76 13.77 -3.91
N THR A 73 -16.22 13.06 -2.92
CA THR A 73 -14.79 12.73 -2.87
C THR A 73 -14.40 11.51 -3.67
N LEU A 74 -15.36 10.62 -4.00
CA LEU A 74 -15.12 9.41 -4.81
C LEU A 74 -16.31 9.13 -5.75
N PRO A 75 -16.53 9.95 -6.80
CA PRO A 75 -17.73 9.84 -7.68
C PRO A 75 -17.86 8.50 -8.39
N TYR A 76 -16.75 7.79 -8.59
CA TYR A 76 -16.76 6.48 -9.23
C TYR A 76 -17.41 5.39 -8.36
N HIS A 77 -17.30 5.47 -7.05
CA HIS A 77 -17.87 4.48 -6.14
C HIS A 77 -19.39 4.57 -6.06
N GLU A 78 -19.94 5.77 -6.10
CA GLU A 78 -21.40 5.96 -6.17
C GLU A 78 -21.99 5.31 -7.40
N ARG A 79 -21.32 5.40 -8.57
CA ARG A 79 -21.77 4.72 -9.79
C ARG A 79 -21.79 3.21 -9.66
N ARG A 80 -20.75 2.59 -9.11
CA ARG A 80 -20.71 1.11 -8.98
C ARG A 80 -21.75 0.57 -8.01
N VAL A 81 -22.02 1.27 -6.93
CA VAL A 81 -23.06 0.88 -5.97
C VAL A 81 -24.46 1.16 -6.51
N ALA A 82 -24.66 2.28 -7.21
CA ALA A 82 -25.95 2.63 -7.82
C ALA A 82 -26.32 1.76 -9.04
N GLU A 83 -25.33 1.20 -9.72
CA GLU A 83 -25.52 0.38 -10.93
C GLU A 83 -25.69 -1.13 -10.65
N MET A 84 -25.52 -1.58 -9.39
CA MET A 84 -25.70 -2.98 -9.05
C MET A 84 -27.18 -3.33 -9.04
N SER A 85 -27.59 -4.20 -9.97
CA SER A 85 -28.94 -4.77 -9.98
C SER A 85 -29.11 -5.84 -8.88
N ASP A 86 -30.37 -6.12 -8.49
CA ASP A 86 -30.67 -7.22 -7.56
C ASP A 86 -30.21 -8.59 -8.08
N ALA A 87 -30.10 -8.76 -9.41
CA ALA A 87 -29.56 -9.97 -10.01
C ALA A 87 -28.06 -10.09 -9.78
N GLN A 88 -27.32 -8.99 -9.91
CA GLN A 88 -25.88 -8.93 -9.61
C GLN A 88 -25.61 -9.11 -8.11
N ALA A 89 -26.44 -8.50 -7.25
CA ALA A 89 -26.39 -8.69 -5.82
C ALA A 89 -26.56 -10.16 -5.41
N ARG A 90 -27.58 -10.83 -5.97
CA ARG A 90 -27.80 -12.26 -5.73
C ARG A 90 -26.66 -13.14 -6.26
N ALA A 91 -26.11 -12.82 -7.42
CA ALA A 91 -24.92 -13.49 -7.97
C ALA A 91 -23.69 -13.32 -7.09
N ALA A 92 -23.58 -12.19 -6.37
CA ALA A 92 -22.55 -11.90 -5.38
C ALA A 92 -22.87 -12.46 -3.96
N GLY A 93 -23.93 -13.25 -3.82
CA GLY A 93 -24.33 -13.83 -2.50
C GLY A 93 -25.05 -12.86 -1.57
N LEU A 94 -25.50 -11.71 -2.08
CA LEU A 94 -26.32 -10.75 -1.36
C LEU A 94 -27.81 -11.06 -1.57
N HIS A 95 -28.67 -10.80 -0.58
CA HIS A 95 -30.12 -11.03 -0.74
C HIS A 95 -30.75 -10.05 -1.72
N GLU A 96 -30.25 -8.82 -1.77
CA GLU A 96 -30.68 -7.73 -2.64
C GLU A 96 -29.52 -6.74 -2.87
N ALA A 97 -29.66 -5.88 -3.88
CA ALA A 97 -28.70 -4.80 -4.08
C ALA A 97 -28.62 -3.91 -2.83
N PRO A 98 -27.42 -3.46 -2.44
CA PRO A 98 -27.27 -2.60 -1.27
C PRO A 98 -28.11 -1.34 -1.45
N ARG A 99 -29.10 -1.16 -0.58
CA ARG A 99 -29.91 0.05 -0.50
C ARG A 99 -29.37 0.89 0.63
N THR A 100 -28.41 1.72 0.38
CA THR A 100 -27.75 2.57 1.40
C THR A 100 -27.97 2.18 2.88
N PRO A 101 -26.95 2.14 3.72
CA PRO A 101 -25.66 2.83 3.61
C PRO A 101 -24.47 1.88 3.45
N TYR A 102 -24.57 0.79 2.67
CA TYR A 102 -23.44 -0.11 2.46
C TYR A 102 -22.53 0.47 1.36
N ALA A 103 -21.79 1.51 1.71
CA ALA A 103 -20.81 2.12 0.81
C ALA A 103 -19.42 1.57 1.12
N VAL A 104 -18.82 0.86 0.17
CA VAL A 104 -17.42 0.43 0.22
C VAL A 104 -16.67 1.01 -0.99
N PRO A 105 -15.38 1.35 -0.82
CA PRO A 105 -14.57 1.79 -1.95
C PRO A 105 -14.51 0.70 -3.01
N ALA A 106 -14.64 1.09 -4.28
CA ALA A 106 -14.35 0.19 -5.39
C ALA A 106 -12.84 0.12 -5.55
N LEU A 107 -12.20 -0.84 -4.92
CA LEU A 107 -10.80 -1.11 -5.13
C LEU A 107 -10.63 -1.77 -6.51
N ASP A 108 -9.84 -1.13 -7.39
CA ASP A 108 -9.64 -1.61 -8.75
C ASP A 108 -8.57 -2.69 -8.79
N ALA A 109 -7.45 -2.49 -8.07
CA ALA A 109 -6.38 -3.48 -8.01
C ALA A 109 -5.54 -3.39 -6.73
N VAL A 110 -4.80 -4.46 -6.47
CA VAL A 110 -3.74 -4.56 -5.47
C VAL A 110 -2.42 -4.80 -6.18
N LEU A 111 -1.40 -4.00 -5.88
CA LEU A 111 -0.03 -4.18 -6.34
C LEU A 111 0.78 -4.74 -5.18
N LEU A 112 1.33 -5.93 -5.30
CA LEU A 112 2.11 -6.57 -4.25
C LEU A 112 3.61 -6.40 -4.51
N THR A 113 4.33 -5.90 -3.51
CA THR A 113 5.77 -5.71 -3.56
C THR A 113 6.52 -7.02 -3.36
N HIS A 114 6.10 -7.84 -2.39
CA HIS A 114 6.68 -9.14 -2.05
C HIS A 114 5.75 -9.99 -1.16
N GLU A 115 6.17 -11.21 -0.83
CA GLU A 115 5.33 -12.23 -0.19
C GLU A 115 5.33 -12.23 1.36
N HIS A 116 6.02 -11.32 2.03
CA HIS A 116 6.04 -11.28 3.49
C HIS A 116 4.64 -11.02 4.05
N PHE A 117 4.31 -11.66 5.17
CA PHE A 117 2.96 -11.65 5.75
C PHE A 117 2.45 -10.25 6.10
N ASP A 118 3.33 -9.36 6.50
CA ASP A 118 3.00 -7.96 6.79
C ASP A 118 2.58 -7.16 5.54
N HIS A 119 2.80 -7.71 4.34
CA HIS A 119 2.40 -7.12 3.05
C HIS A 119 1.26 -7.87 2.35
N VAL A 120 0.96 -9.13 2.72
CA VAL A 120 -0.02 -9.95 1.97
C VAL A 120 -1.12 -10.58 2.82
N ALA A 121 -0.97 -10.64 4.16
CA ALA A 121 -1.88 -11.41 5.01
C ALA A 121 -3.31 -10.85 5.10
N GLY A 122 -3.54 -9.62 4.66
CA GLY A 122 -4.86 -8.98 4.62
C GLY A 122 -5.67 -9.26 3.35
N LEU A 123 -5.16 -10.04 2.39
CA LEU A 123 -5.87 -10.32 1.14
C LEU A 123 -7.25 -10.97 1.36
N ASP A 124 -7.44 -11.74 2.42
CA ASP A 124 -8.76 -12.30 2.76
C ASP A 124 -9.76 -11.21 3.22
N ASP A 125 -9.28 -10.13 3.80
CA ASP A 125 -10.09 -8.99 4.24
C ASP A 125 -10.60 -8.12 3.06
N LEU A 126 -10.18 -8.40 1.83
CA LEU A 126 -10.74 -7.81 0.61
C LEU A 126 -12.15 -8.32 0.30
N ARG A 127 -12.63 -9.32 1.03
CA ARG A 127 -13.93 -9.97 0.84
C ARG A 127 -15.10 -8.99 0.66
N PRO A 128 -15.32 -8.00 1.54
CA PRO A 128 -16.44 -7.06 1.38
C PRO A 128 -16.32 -6.20 0.12
N LEU A 129 -15.09 -5.88 -0.30
CA LEU A 129 -14.81 -5.04 -1.47
C LEU A 129 -14.97 -5.81 -2.78
N SER A 130 -14.71 -7.12 -2.77
CA SER A 130 -14.78 -7.99 -3.93
C SER A 130 -16.19 -8.48 -4.28
N HIS A 131 -17.20 -8.21 -3.44
CA HIS A 131 -18.59 -8.58 -3.74
C HIS A 131 -19.15 -7.94 -5.00
N PHE A 132 -18.65 -6.76 -5.36
CA PHE A 132 -19.15 -5.99 -6.50
C PHE A 132 -18.44 -6.35 -7.80
N ASN A 133 -17.14 -6.61 -7.73
CA ASN A 133 -16.31 -7.06 -8.85
C ASN A 133 -15.10 -7.80 -8.29
N ALA A 134 -14.59 -8.77 -9.06
CA ALA A 134 -13.30 -9.37 -8.73
C ALA A 134 -12.22 -8.28 -8.71
N ILE A 135 -11.38 -8.30 -7.68
CA ILE A 135 -10.27 -7.37 -7.53
C ILE A 135 -9.03 -7.99 -8.19
N GLU A 136 -8.38 -7.22 -9.05
CA GLU A 136 -7.12 -7.62 -9.65
C GLU A 136 -5.99 -7.57 -8.62
N VAL A 137 -5.17 -8.61 -8.56
CA VAL A 137 -3.96 -8.68 -7.72
C VAL A 137 -2.77 -8.88 -8.64
N TRP A 138 -1.88 -7.91 -8.64
CA TRP A 138 -0.69 -7.89 -9.49
C TRP A 138 0.56 -8.18 -8.69
N ALA A 139 1.31 -9.19 -9.09
CA ALA A 139 2.51 -9.64 -8.39
C ALA A 139 3.55 -10.18 -9.38
N GLU A 140 4.84 -10.21 -8.98
CA GLU A 140 5.81 -11.02 -9.71
C GLU A 140 5.50 -12.51 -9.58
N PRO A 141 5.91 -13.37 -10.54
CA PRO A 141 5.64 -14.83 -10.49
C PRO A 141 6.10 -15.51 -9.20
N ASN A 142 7.25 -15.10 -8.65
CA ASN A 142 7.79 -15.63 -7.39
C ASN A 142 6.95 -15.23 -6.16
N VAL A 143 6.22 -14.13 -6.22
CA VAL A 143 5.28 -13.65 -5.19
C VAL A 143 3.90 -14.27 -5.40
N ALA A 144 3.43 -14.36 -6.64
CA ALA A 144 2.13 -14.93 -7.00
C ALA A 144 2.03 -16.42 -6.63
N ALA A 145 3.06 -17.21 -6.92
CA ALA A 145 3.04 -18.66 -6.71
C ALA A 145 2.80 -19.11 -5.25
N PRO A 146 3.47 -18.58 -4.21
CA PRO A 146 3.16 -18.89 -2.82
C PRO A 146 1.79 -18.41 -2.39
N ILE A 147 1.34 -17.22 -2.83
CA ILE A 147 -0.01 -16.71 -2.53
C ILE A 147 -1.08 -17.64 -3.08
N LEU A 148 -0.99 -18.05 -4.35
CA LEU A 148 -1.93 -18.97 -4.98
C LEU A 148 -1.94 -20.33 -4.27
N ARG A 149 -0.80 -20.78 -3.72
CA ARG A 149 -0.71 -22.04 -2.95
C ARG A 149 -1.43 -21.94 -1.60
N HIS A 150 -1.25 -20.83 -0.88
CA HIS A 150 -1.78 -20.67 0.47
C HIS A 150 -3.21 -20.12 0.51
N MET A 151 -3.57 -19.28 -0.46
CA MET A 151 -4.85 -18.57 -0.54
C MET A 151 -5.62 -18.89 -1.82
N GLY A 152 -5.39 -20.07 -2.43
CA GLY A 152 -6.00 -20.46 -3.71
C GLY A 152 -7.53 -20.38 -3.73
N TYR A 153 -8.18 -20.47 -2.56
CA TYR A 153 -9.64 -20.31 -2.44
C TYR A 153 -10.13 -18.90 -2.78
N CYS A 154 -9.25 -17.88 -2.78
CA CYS A 154 -9.58 -16.52 -3.17
C CYS A 154 -9.50 -16.29 -4.70
N PHE A 155 -8.80 -17.16 -5.43
CA PHE A 155 -8.40 -16.92 -6.83
C PHE A 155 -9.03 -17.90 -7.85
N GLY A 156 -9.85 -18.82 -7.43
CA GLY A 156 -10.39 -19.87 -8.31
C GLY A 156 -11.64 -19.44 -9.06
N LYS A 157 -12.00 -20.19 -10.12
CA LYS A 157 -13.30 -20.04 -10.82
C LYS A 157 -14.48 -20.59 -10.00
N GLN A 158 -14.23 -21.48 -9.06
CA GLN A 158 -15.22 -22.03 -8.13
C GLN A 158 -14.96 -21.44 -6.76
N HIS A 159 -15.57 -20.29 -6.50
CA HIS A 159 -15.49 -19.65 -5.20
C HIS A 159 -16.46 -20.31 -4.21
N TYR A 160 -15.97 -20.57 -3.02
CA TYR A 160 -16.86 -20.82 -1.87
C TYR A 160 -17.67 -19.53 -1.64
N PRO A 161 -19.03 -19.61 -1.50
CA PRO A 161 -19.83 -18.44 -1.18
C PRO A 161 -19.29 -17.74 0.05
N GLY A 162 -18.92 -16.46 -0.09
CA GLY A 162 -18.34 -15.66 0.99
C GLY A 162 -16.81 -15.61 1.02
N SER A 163 -16.07 -16.28 0.12
CA SER A 163 -14.64 -16.01 -0.06
C SER A 163 -14.42 -14.74 -0.92
N PRO A 164 -13.26 -14.08 -0.78
CA PRO A 164 -12.90 -12.98 -1.69
C PRO A 164 -12.88 -13.45 -3.15
N GLN A 165 -13.24 -12.56 -4.06
CA GLN A 165 -13.12 -12.79 -5.50
C GLN A 165 -11.92 -12.01 -6.03
N LEU A 166 -10.79 -12.69 -6.15
CA LEU A 166 -9.54 -12.10 -6.59
C LEU A 166 -9.09 -12.71 -7.91
N THR A 167 -8.45 -11.92 -8.77
CA THR A 167 -7.85 -12.39 -10.01
C THR A 167 -6.36 -12.08 -9.99
N MET A 168 -5.51 -13.13 -10.02
CA MET A 168 -4.06 -12.96 -10.05
C MET A 168 -3.59 -12.61 -11.45
N HIS A 169 -2.78 -11.56 -11.54
CA HIS A 169 -2.04 -11.15 -12.72
C HIS A 169 -0.55 -11.12 -12.40
N GLU A 170 0.26 -11.64 -13.29
CA GLU A 170 1.72 -11.60 -13.15
C GLU A 170 2.31 -10.49 -14.00
N PHE A 171 3.31 -9.77 -13.47
CA PHE A 171 4.06 -8.77 -14.23
C PHE A 171 5.55 -9.14 -14.33
N ASP A 172 6.19 -8.71 -15.42
CA ASP A 172 7.64 -8.76 -15.57
C ASP A 172 8.26 -7.50 -14.98
N ILE A 173 9.19 -7.66 -14.03
CA ILE A 173 9.90 -6.55 -13.36
C ILE A 173 10.65 -5.62 -14.34
N ASN A 174 10.94 -6.11 -15.53
CA ASN A 174 11.69 -5.37 -16.54
C ASN A 174 10.80 -4.53 -17.48
N LEU A 175 9.50 -4.75 -17.46
CA LEU A 175 8.55 -4.13 -18.39
C LEU A 175 7.48 -3.34 -17.66
N PRO A 176 7.13 -2.13 -18.12
CA PRO A 176 5.94 -1.44 -17.65
C PRO A 176 4.68 -2.25 -17.98
N PHE A 177 3.68 -2.18 -17.10
CA PHE A 177 2.37 -2.81 -17.30
C PHE A 177 1.25 -1.81 -17.00
N THR A 178 0.03 -2.14 -17.41
CA THR A 178 -1.13 -1.25 -17.23
C THR A 178 -2.13 -1.89 -16.28
N VAL A 179 -2.53 -1.14 -15.25
CA VAL A 179 -3.52 -1.53 -14.24
C VAL A 179 -4.60 -0.46 -14.19
N ALA A 180 -5.85 -0.85 -14.40
CA ALA A 180 -7.00 0.07 -14.37
C ALA A 180 -6.79 1.35 -15.21
N GLY A 181 -6.13 1.23 -16.37
CA GLY A 181 -5.79 2.36 -17.26
C GLY A 181 -4.53 3.14 -16.87
N THR A 182 -3.90 2.83 -15.74
CA THR A 182 -2.70 3.51 -15.24
C THR A 182 -1.43 2.71 -15.58
N THR A 183 -0.42 3.37 -16.13
CA THR A 183 0.88 2.76 -16.39
C THR A 183 1.70 2.68 -15.11
N VAL A 184 2.15 1.47 -14.78
CA VAL A 184 3.02 1.16 -13.65
C VAL A 184 4.36 0.68 -14.17
N THR A 185 5.45 1.33 -13.76
CA THR A 185 6.82 0.88 -14.05
C THR A 185 7.37 0.21 -12.80
N PRO A 186 7.60 -1.11 -12.83
CA PRO A 186 8.16 -1.80 -11.68
C PRO A 186 9.65 -1.48 -11.53
N ILE A 187 10.09 -1.41 -10.28
CA ILE A 187 11.47 -1.10 -9.89
C ILE A 187 12.01 -2.28 -9.10
N ARG A 188 13.12 -2.87 -9.52
CA ARG A 188 13.80 -3.90 -8.73
C ARG A 188 14.43 -3.28 -7.49
N VAL A 189 14.03 -3.76 -6.33
CA VAL A 189 14.54 -3.37 -5.03
C VAL A 189 15.09 -4.62 -4.34
N MET A 190 16.15 -4.48 -3.53
CA MET A 190 16.70 -5.59 -2.76
C MET A 190 16.34 -5.43 -1.28
N HIS A 191 15.72 -6.46 -0.72
CA HIS A 191 15.47 -6.62 0.71
C HIS A 191 16.47 -7.63 1.28
N GLY A 192 17.65 -7.16 1.64
CA GLY A 192 18.81 -8.02 1.87
C GLY A 192 19.18 -8.77 0.59
N ARG A 193 18.95 -10.08 0.57
CA ARG A 193 19.17 -10.93 -0.63
C ARG A 193 17.90 -11.21 -1.42
N LEU A 194 16.74 -10.88 -0.87
CA LEU A 194 15.45 -11.09 -1.53
C LEU A 194 15.21 -9.99 -2.55
N PRO A 195 15.04 -10.33 -3.84
CA PRO A 195 14.58 -9.36 -4.83
C PRO A 195 13.08 -9.12 -4.66
N ILE A 196 12.69 -7.85 -4.55
CA ILE A 196 11.31 -7.41 -4.38
C ILE A 196 10.98 -6.29 -5.38
N ALA A 197 9.72 -5.92 -5.50
CA ALA A 197 9.29 -4.86 -6.39
C ALA A 197 9.00 -3.55 -5.62
N GLY A 198 9.41 -2.43 -6.18
CA GLY A 198 8.82 -1.12 -5.97
C GLY A 198 8.06 -0.70 -7.22
N PHE A 199 7.38 0.42 -7.17
CA PHE A 199 6.54 0.88 -8.28
C PHE A 199 6.77 2.37 -8.55
N ARG A 200 6.91 2.73 -9.84
CA ARG A 200 6.78 4.10 -10.29
C ARG A 200 5.47 4.28 -11.04
N ILE A 201 4.71 5.30 -10.67
CA ILE A 201 3.45 5.68 -11.28
C ILE A 201 3.51 7.20 -11.55
N GLY A 202 3.65 7.59 -12.80
CA GLY A 202 3.89 8.98 -13.16
C GLY A 202 5.14 9.56 -12.47
N ASP A 203 4.94 10.59 -11.65
CA ASP A 203 5.99 11.28 -10.90
C ASP A 203 6.20 10.73 -9.48
N LEU A 204 5.42 9.71 -9.07
CA LEU A 204 5.54 9.02 -7.79
C LEU A 204 6.42 7.78 -7.93
N ALA A 205 7.36 7.57 -7.01
CA ALA A 205 8.01 6.29 -6.79
C ALA A 205 7.73 5.80 -5.36
N TYR A 206 7.31 4.53 -5.22
CA TYR A 206 7.03 3.87 -3.95
C TYR A 206 7.93 2.64 -3.80
N MET A 207 8.79 2.62 -2.78
CA MET A 207 9.73 1.54 -2.51
C MET A 207 9.76 1.22 -1.02
N THR A 208 9.15 0.11 -0.63
CA THR A 208 9.21 -0.39 0.75
C THR A 208 10.33 -1.42 0.90
N ASP A 209 10.70 -1.75 2.14
CA ASP A 209 11.62 -2.85 2.51
C ASP A 209 12.99 -2.82 1.83
N LEU A 210 13.40 -1.64 1.42
CA LEU A 210 14.65 -1.43 0.68
C LEU A 210 15.87 -1.57 1.60
N SER A 211 16.81 -2.42 1.21
CA SER A 211 18.20 -2.37 1.70
C SER A 211 19.14 -1.70 0.69
N THR A 212 19.01 -2.09 -0.58
CA THR A 212 19.82 -1.53 -1.68
C THR A 212 19.02 -1.47 -2.96
N LEU A 213 19.36 -0.50 -3.81
CA LEU A 213 18.83 -0.35 -5.16
C LEU A 213 19.93 -0.69 -6.17
N PRO A 214 19.71 -1.67 -7.08
CA PRO A 214 20.66 -1.97 -8.15
C PRO A 214 20.92 -0.75 -9.05
N GLU A 215 22.15 -0.56 -9.51
CA GLU A 215 22.49 0.59 -10.36
C GLU A 215 21.70 0.66 -11.67
N SER A 216 21.27 -0.49 -12.19
CA SER A 216 20.40 -0.57 -13.38
C SER A 216 19.02 0.06 -13.19
N GLU A 217 18.56 0.25 -11.95
CA GLU A 217 17.22 0.75 -11.63
C GLU A 217 17.15 2.28 -11.49
N TRP A 218 18.30 2.93 -11.26
CA TRP A 218 18.36 4.38 -11.10
C TRP A 218 17.76 5.19 -12.28
N PRO A 219 17.90 4.76 -13.54
CA PRO A 219 17.26 5.45 -14.66
C PRO A 219 15.73 5.50 -14.54
N LYS A 220 15.09 4.51 -13.90
CA LYS A 220 13.64 4.50 -13.66
C LYS A 220 13.19 5.58 -12.68
N LEU A 221 14.10 6.13 -11.87
CA LEU A 221 13.82 7.20 -10.90
C LEU A 221 14.04 8.61 -11.45
N GLN A 222 14.52 8.75 -12.68
CA GLN A 222 14.67 10.06 -13.30
C GLN A 222 13.33 10.78 -13.43
N GLY A 223 13.26 12.05 -12.95
CA GLY A 223 12.06 12.87 -13.01
C GLY A 223 10.99 12.53 -11.96
N VAL A 224 11.27 11.63 -11.02
CA VAL A 224 10.41 11.41 -9.85
C VAL A 224 10.36 12.68 -9.00
N ARG A 225 9.17 13.17 -8.72
CA ARG A 225 8.95 14.37 -7.91
C ARG A 225 8.54 14.04 -6.48
N THR A 226 7.87 12.91 -6.30
CA THR A 226 7.46 12.40 -4.98
C THR A 226 8.06 11.02 -4.77
N LEU A 227 8.90 10.88 -3.76
CA LEU A 227 9.53 9.63 -3.39
C LEU A 227 8.94 9.13 -2.07
N VAL A 228 8.43 7.90 -2.06
CA VAL A 228 8.07 7.17 -0.85
C VAL A 228 9.06 6.02 -0.71
N VAL A 229 9.80 5.99 0.39
CA VAL A 229 10.88 5.02 0.56
C VAL A 229 10.99 4.57 2.01
N SER A 230 11.33 3.28 2.22
CA SER A 230 11.50 2.75 3.57
C SER A 230 12.72 3.35 4.26
N ALA A 231 12.62 3.60 5.57
CA ALA A 231 13.69 4.08 6.44
C ALA A 231 13.49 3.48 7.84
N LEU A 232 14.17 2.36 8.15
CA LEU A 232 13.80 1.56 9.30
C LEU A 232 14.11 2.26 10.64
N ARG A 233 15.35 2.75 10.80
CA ARG A 233 15.91 3.37 12.01
C ARG A 233 17.30 3.96 11.73
N HIS A 234 17.93 4.57 12.73
CA HIS A 234 19.28 5.13 12.59
C HIS A 234 20.37 4.06 12.57
N GLU A 235 20.26 3.00 13.39
CA GLU A 235 21.26 1.94 13.43
C GLU A 235 21.15 1.00 12.24
N PRO A 236 22.29 0.49 11.74
CA PRO A 236 22.32 -0.44 10.61
C PRO A 236 21.43 -1.68 10.80
N HIS A 237 20.88 -2.17 9.71
CA HIS A 237 20.11 -3.40 9.64
C HIS A 237 20.51 -4.21 8.40
N ASN A 238 20.42 -5.55 8.49
CA ASN A 238 20.90 -6.42 7.43
C ASN A 238 20.03 -6.39 6.15
N THR A 239 18.75 -6.03 6.30
CA THR A 239 17.76 -6.13 5.22
C THR A 239 17.05 -4.81 4.91
N HIS A 240 17.28 -3.77 5.68
CA HIS A 240 16.69 -2.44 5.49
C HIS A 240 17.75 -1.35 5.56
N GLN A 241 17.55 -0.28 4.83
CA GLN A 241 18.37 0.92 4.93
C GLN A 241 18.08 1.71 6.22
N THR A 242 19.07 2.46 6.67
CA THR A 242 18.90 3.43 7.76
C THR A 242 18.22 4.70 7.27
N ILE A 243 17.82 5.56 8.20
CA ILE A 243 17.26 6.88 7.88
C ILE A 243 18.27 7.71 7.09
N GLU A 244 19.55 7.69 7.47
CA GLU A 244 20.62 8.41 6.79
C GLU A 244 20.81 7.93 5.34
N GLN A 245 20.80 6.61 5.14
CA GLN A 245 20.88 6.02 3.81
C GLN A 245 19.65 6.39 2.95
N ALA A 246 18.47 6.45 3.56
CA ALA A 246 17.25 6.89 2.87
C ALA A 246 17.30 8.38 2.48
N ILE A 247 17.87 9.23 3.35
CA ILE A 247 18.12 10.64 3.05
C ILE A 247 19.10 10.80 1.89
N ASP A 248 20.19 10.04 1.88
CA ASP A 248 21.19 10.08 0.80
C ASP A 248 20.60 9.58 -0.52
N MET A 249 19.78 8.54 -0.47
CA MET A 249 19.02 8.07 -1.64
C MET A 249 18.07 9.15 -2.16
N ALA A 250 17.30 9.80 -1.29
CA ALA A 250 16.39 10.88 -1.66
C ALA A 250 17.11 12.05 -2.34
N ARG A 251 18.28 12.42 -1.82
CA ARG A 251 19.16 13.44 -2.44
C ARG A 251 19.64 13.02 -3.82
N ARG A 252 20.02 11.75 -4.00
CA ARG A 252 20.47 11.23 -5.31
C ARG A 252 19.34 11.18 -6.32
N VAL A 253 18.10 10.84 -5.90
CA VAL A 253 16.90 10.88 -6.75
C VAL A 253 16.58 12.33 -7.15
N GLY A 254 16.76 13.27 -6.24
CA GLY A 254 16.43 14.69 -6.44
C GLY A 254 14.92 14.96 -6.42
N ALA A 255 14.14 14.14 -5.70
CA ALA A 255 12.70 14.31 -5.53
C ALA A 255 12.41 15.62 -4.79
N ALA A 256 11.37 16.34 -5.21
CA ALA A 256 10.93 17.57 -4.54
C ALA A 256 10.35 17.27 -3.15
N ARG A 257 9.74 16.11 -2.98
CA ARG A 257 9.18 15.64 -1.71
C ARG A 257 9.55 14.17 -1.48
N THR A 258 9.96 13.85 -0.26
CA THR A 258 10.27 12.48 0.15
C THR A 258 9.54 12.14 1.43
N TYR A 259 8.88 10.99 1.45
CA TYR A 259 8.17 10.46 2.61
C TYR A 259 8.78 9.13 3.01
N PHE A 260 9.26 9.06 4.26
CA PHE A 260 9.82 7.84 4.84
C PHE A 260 8.72 6.98 5.43
N ILE A 261 8.78 5.68 5.16
CA ILE A 261 7.85 4.64 5.62
C ILE A 261 8.63 3.45 6.20
N HIS A 262 7.91 2.44 6.65
CA HIS A 262 8.44 1.18 7.19
C HIS A 262 9.35 1.38 8.41
N MET A 263 9.01 2.37 9.25
CA MET A 263 9.79 2.70 10.43
C MET A 263 9.47 1.77 11.59
N CYS A 264 10.49 1.41 12.36
CA CYS A 264 10.33 0.79 13.66
C CYS A 264 10.38 1.84 14.80
N HIS A 265 10.07 1.43 16.02
CA HIS A 265 10.06 2.32 17.18
C HIS A 265 11.42 2.96 17.53
N GLN A 266 12.52 2.46 16.96
CA GLN A 266 13.87 3.03 17.12
C GLN A 266 14.16 4.17 16.12
N ALA A 267 13.23 4.49 15.21
CA ALA A 267 13.34 5.64 14.32
C ALA A 267 13.14 6.99 15.06
N GLY A 268 12.67 6.97 16.31
CA GLY A 268 12.33 8.18 17.07
C GLY A 268 10.87 8.58 16.92
N ARG A 269 10.47 9.65 17.60
CA ARG A 269 9.12 10.21 17.56
C ARG A 269 8.91 11.11 16.35
N GLN A 270 7.68 11.22 15.89
CA GLN A 270 7.31 12.10 14.79
C GLN A 270 7.76 13.55 15.00
N CYS A 271 7.54 14.09 16.19
CA CYS A 271 7.93 15.48 16.50
C CYS A 271 9.45 15.70 16.49
N GLU A 272 10.27 14.67 16.75
CA GLU A 272 11.72 14.74 16.66
C GLU A 272 12.17 14.74 15.19
N ALA A 273 11.55 13.89 14.36
CA ALA A 273 11.81 13.85 12.93
C ALA A 273 11.39 15.16 12.25
N ASP A 274 10.21 15.70 12.58
CA ASP A 274 9.73 16.97 12.03
C ASP A 274 10.70 18.13 12.27
N ALA A 275 11.50 18.06 13.35
CA ALA A 275 12.50 19.08 13.69
C ALA A 275 13.89 18.86 13.05
N GLN A 276 14.20 17.64 12.60
CA GLN A 276 15.58 17.24 12.25
C GLN A 276 15.76 16.85 10.78
N LEU A 277 14.69 16.44 10.11
CA LEU A 277 14.77 16.02 8.72
C LEU A 277 15.06 17.20 7.78
N PRO A 278 15.81 16.98 6.68
CA PRO A 278 16.04 18.00 5.67
C PRO A 278 14.74 18.53 5.06
N GLU A 279 14.79 19.75 4.55
CA GLU A 279 13.67 20.36 3.82
C GLU A 279 13.19 19.42 2.68
N GLY A 280 11.87 19.30 2.51
CA GLY A 280 11.26 18.41 1.53
C GLY A 280 11.20 16.94 1.93
N MET A 281 11.69 16.57 3.14
CA MET A 281 11.65 15.21 3.66
C MET A 281 10.84 15.13 4.94
N ALA A 282 10.02 14.07 5.09
CA ALA A 282 9.17 13.88 6.27
C ALA A 282 8.99 12.38 6.57
N TYR A 283 8.74 12.03 7.82
CA TYR A 283 8.13 10.74 8.12
C TYR A 283 6.66 10.77 7.71
N ALA A 284 6.23 9.82 6.89
CA ALA A 284 4.81 9.57 6.73
C ALA A 284 4.23 9.03 8.04
N TYR A 285 2.93 9.19 8.23
CA TYR A 285 2.19 8.61 9.36
C TYR A 285 0.86 8.06 8.84
N ASP A 286 0.29 7.15 9.60
CA ASP A 286 -0.97 6.52 9.25
C ASP A 286 -2.10 7.55 9.18
N GLY A 287 -2.75 7.65 8.02
CA GLY A 287 -3.80 8.65 7.74
C GLY A 287 -3.31 9.92 7.03
N LEU A 288 -1.99 10.08 6.81
CA LEU A 288 -1.49 11.16 5.95
C LEU A 288 -1.96 10.94 4.51
N ASP A 289 -2.39 12.01 3.85
CA ASP A 289 -2.64 12.03 2.40
C ASP A 289 -1.82 13.14 1.71
N ILE A 290 -1.42 12.87 0.49
CA ILE A 290 -0.59 13.78 -0.30
C ILE A 290 -1.03 13.81 -1.77
N GLU A 291 -0.92 14.97 -2.40
CA GLU A 291 -0.99 15.09 -3.86
C GLU A 291 0.36 14.69 -4.49
N CYS A 292 0.33 13.90 -5.57
CA CYS A 292 1.53 13.43 -6.27
C CYS A 292 1.33 13.38 -7.80
#